data_945ee24795b10f7ed028e6de975365d3
#
_entry.id   945ee24795b10f7ed028e6de975365d3
#
_cell.length_a   1.000
_cell.length_b   1.000
_cell.length_c   1.000
_cell.angle_alpha   90.00
_cell.angle_beta   90.00
_cell.angle_gamma   90.00
#
_symmetry.space_group_name_H-M   'P 1'
#
loop_
_entity.id
_entity.type
_entity.pdbx_description
1 polymer ?
#
loop_
_entity_poly.entity_id
_entity_poly.type
_entity_poly.pdbx_seq_one_letter_code
_entity_poly.pdbx_strand_id
1 'polypeptide(L)'
;MPLNGLGVSGWRESARGQGLLCAAIGRLHQLQLTVTAETLCSTAATFCRGLTERELRQNNQQLTAGQRLYQQLGLTGARGEAEAGYPLVIQHALPHYRALLTQGRDPELALLDTLLLLMSINGDTNVASRGGAEGLRWLQQQATALMQQGGIRTPADLEYLHQFDQQCIERNLSPGGCADLLIVTWFLAQISQVHHYHN
;
A
#
# COMPACT_ATOMS: atom_id res chain seq x y z
N MET A 1 2.95 -9.41 -20.92
CA MET A 1 1.53 -9.05 -21.12
C MET A 1 1.24 -7.78 -20.38
N PRO A 2 0.56 -6.78 -20.93
CA PRO A 2 0.30 -5.54 -20.22
C PRO A 2 -0.73 -5.77 -19.11
N LEU A 3 -0.44 -5.24 -17.92
CA LEU A 3 -1.35 -5.17 -16.75
C LEU A 3 -2.50 -4.19 -17.05
N ASN A 4 -3.47 -4.60 -17.82
CA ASN A 4 -4.58 -3.76 -18.30
C ASN A 4 -5.73 -3.58 -17.27
N GLY A 5 -5.47 -3.68 -15.96
CA GLY A 5 -6.50 -3.59 -14.93
C GLY A 5 -6.40 -2.41 -13.94
N LEU A 6 -5.35 -1.61 -14.01
CA LEU A 6 -5.25 -0.42 -13.15
C LEU A 6 -6.05 0.72 -13.76
N GLY A 7 -7.28 0.91 -13.29
CA GLY A 7 -8.10 2.04 -13.69
C GLY A 7 -7.44 3.39 -13.41
N VAL A 8 -7.79 4.41 -14.21
CA VAL A 8 -7.22 5.79 -14.17
C VAL A 8 -7.24 6.42 -12.76
N SER A 9 -8.12 5.98 -11.86
CA SER A 9 -8.19 6.40 -10.46
C SER A 9 -6.98 5.94 -9.63
N GLY A 10 -6.50 4.70 -9.83
CA GLY A 10 -5.34 4.18 -9.09
C GLY A 10 -4.04 4.94 -9.41
N TRP A 11 -3.82 5.31 -10.67
CA TRP A 11 -2.67 6.11 -11.06
C TRP A 11 -2.62 7.49 -10.41
N ARG A 12 -3.78 8.11 -10.16
CA ARG A 12 -3.84 9.41 -9.49
C ARG A 12 -3.53 9.32 -8.00
N GLU A 13 -3.87 8.24 -7.33
CA GLU A 13 -3.57 8.04 -5.90
C GLU A 13 -2.11 7.67 -5.67
N SER A 14 -1.54 6.76 -6.47
CA SER A 14 -0.11 6.45 -6.42
C SER A 14 0.78 7.64 -6.76
N ALA A 15 0.42 8.43 -7.78
CA ALA A 15 1.14 9.66 -8.12
C ALA A 15 1.10 10.70 -7.00
N ARG A 16 -0.01 10.80 -6.25
CA ARG A 16 -0.12 11.68 -5.08
C ARG A 16 0.75 11.20 -3.92
N GLY A 17 0.78 9.90 -3.65
CA GLY A 17 1.64 9.31 -2.62
C GLY A 17 3.12 9.56 -2.89
N GLN A 18 3.58 9.33 -4.11
CA GLN A 18 4.94 9.62 -4.54
C GLN A 18 5.26 11.12 -4.47
N GLY A 19 4.35 11.98 -4.91
CA GLY A 19 4.50 13.43 -4.83
C GLY A 19 4.67 13.94 -3.40
N LEU A 20 3.95 13.36 -2.44
CA LEU A 20 4.08 13.66 -1.01
C LEU A 20 5.47 13.28 -0.47
N LEU A 21 5.97 12.10 -0.83
CA LEU A 21 7.29 11.65 -0.41
C LEU A 21 8.40 12.49 -1.05
N CYS A 22 8.28 12.86 -2.33
CA CYS A 22 9.22 13.78 -2.98
C CYS A 22 9.22 15.17 -2.31
N ALA A 23 8.07 15.71 -1.96
CA ALA A 23 7.97 16.97 -1.22
C ALA A 23 8.60 16.84 0.18
N ALA A 24 8.43 15.69 0.85
CA ALA A 24 9.06 15.42 2.14
C ALA A 24 10.59 15.38 2.03
N ILE A 25 11.16 14.78 0.97
CA ILE A 25 12.61 14.82 0.71
C ILE A 25 13.10 16.28 0.62
N GLY A 26 12.44 17.08 -0.20
CA GLY A 26 12.80 18.51 -0.35
C GLY A 26 12.75 19.25 0.98
N ARG A 27 11.74 18.99 1.82
CA ARG A 27 11.61 19.61 3.13
C ARG A 27 12.69 19.15 4.10
N LEU A 28 13.02 17.87 4.16
CA LEU A 28 14.10 17.34 5.00
C LEU A 28 15.45 17.91 4.59
N HIS A 29 15.71 18.02 3.28
CA HIS A 29 16.93 18.64 2.76
C HIS A 29 17.06 20.12 3.18
N GLN A 30 15.97 20.91 3.06
CA GLN A 30 15.95 22.30 3.52
C GLN A 30 16.25 22.44 5.02
N LEU A 31 15.79 21.46 5.82
CA LEU A 31 15.99 21.44 7.26
C LEU A 31 17.34 20.81 7.68
N GLN A 32 18.13 20.33 6.73
CA GLN A 32 19.38 19.59 6.95
C GLN A 32 19.19 18.37 7.86
N LEU A 33 18.05 17.71 7.75
CA LEU A 33 17.71 16.50 8.50
C LEU A 33 18.03 15.25 7.69
N THR A 34 18.37 14.16 8.37
CA THR A 34 18.65 12.87 7.75
C THR A 34 17.41 12.32 7.07
N VAL A 35 17.56 11.86 5.82
CA VAL A 35 16.50 11.23 5.06
C VAL A 35 16.47 9.73 5.38
N THR A 36 15.51 9.31 6.21
CA THR A 36 15.20 7.90 6.49
C THR A 36 13.75 7.61 6.10
N ALA A 37 13.35 6.34 6.07
CA ALA A 37 11.97 5.97 5.81
C ALA A 37 11.02 6.62 6.83
N GLU A 38 11.41 6.61 8.11
CA GLU A 38 10.63 7.16 9.22
C GLU A 38 10.50 8.70 9.13
N THR A 39 11.63 9.40 8.88
CA THR A 39 11.61 10.87 8.75
C THR A 39 10.85 11.33 7.53
N LEU A 40 10.90 10.56 6.42
CA LEU A 40 10.11 10.83 5.23
C LEU A 40 8.62 10.67 5.49
N CYS A 41 8.21 9.55 6.05
CA CYS A 41 6.80 9.27 6.31
C CYS A 41 6.21 10.22 7.35
N SER A 42 6.96 10.55 8.41
CA SER A 42 6.51 11.53 9.41
C SER A 42 6.40 12.95 8.83
N THR A 43 7.34 13.33 7.95
CA THR A 43 7.27 14.64 7.25
C THR A 43 6.10 14.68 6.27
N ALA A 44 5.89 13.62 5.48
CA ALA A 44 4.74 13.50 4.57
C ALA A 44 3.41 13.60 5.32
N ALA A 45 3.29 12.99 6.49
CA ALA A 45 2.12 13.08 7.36
C ALA A 45 1.78 14.51 7.75
N THR A 46 2.79 15.38 7.96
CA THR A 46 2.54 16.79 8.30
C THR A 46 1.80 17.54 7.18
N PHE A 47 2.03 17.17 5.91
CA PHE A 47 1.35 17.78 4.75
C PHE A 47 -0.10 17.31 4.61
N CYS A 48 -0.42 16.14 5.19
CA CYS A 48 -1.75 15.51 5.12
C CYS A 48 -2.60 15.75 6.36
N ARG A 49 -2.10 16.51 7.35
CA ARG A 49 -2.80 16.72 8.63
C ARG A 49 -4.23 17.24 8.43
N GLY A 50 -5.20 16.55 9.02
CA GLY A 50 -6.62 16.86 8.94
C GLY A 50 -7.26 16.50 7.59
N LEU A 51 -6.59 15.77 6.71
CA LEU A 51 -7.11 15.38 5.39
C LEU A 51 -8.31 14.43 5.52
N THR A 52 -8.19 13.43 6.41
CA THR A 52 -9.27 12.47 6.69
C THR A 52 -10.52 13.18 7.21
N GLU A 53 -10.36 14.10 8.14
CA GLU A 53 -11.48 14.84 8.69
C GLU A 53 -12.16 15.74 7.65
N ARG A 54 -11.37 16.48 6.89
CA ARG A 54 -11.89 17.38 5.84
C ARG A 54 -12.60 16.65 4.71
N GLU A 55 -12.09 15.49 4.28
CA GLU A 55 -12.62 14.81 3.10
C GLU A 55 -13.62 13.69 3.44
N LEU A 56 -13.47 13.02 4.58
CA LEU A 56 -14.30 11.87 4.92
C LEU A 56 -15.41 12.16 5.93
N ARG A 57 -15.25 13.18 6.81
CA ARG A 57 -16.26 13.54 7.82
C ARG A 57 -17.24 14.63 7.37
N GLN A 58 -17.02 15.26 6.22
CA GLN A 58 -17.96 16.27 5.72
C GLN A 58 -19.32 15.64 5.37
N ASN A 59 -20.39 16.16 5.99
CA ASN A 59 -21.77 15.78 5.69
C ASN A 59 -22.25 16.49 4.42
N ASN A 60 -21.94 15.93 3.27
CA ASN A 60 -22.50 16.38 1.99
C ASN A 60 -23.84 15.67 1.73
N GLN A 61 -24.76 16.33 1.06
CA GLN A 61 -26.07 15.74 0.69
C GLN A 61 -25.92 14.47 -0.15
N GLN A 62 -24.78 14.28 -0.85
CA GLN A 62 -24.42 13.05 -1.54
C GLN A 62 -23.04 12.60 -1.05
N LEU A 63 -23.02 11.50 -0.31
CA LEU A 63 -21.77 10.88 0.17
C LEU A 63 -20.97 10.28 -1.01
N THR A 64 -19.69 10.56 -1.04
CA THR A 64 -18.75 9.83 -1.93
C THR A 64 -18.61 8.37 -1.50
N ALA A 65 -18.09 7.50 -2.38
CA ALA A 65 -17.81 6.11 -2.03
C ALA A 65 -16.88 6.00 -0.82
N GLY A 66 -15.84 6.83 -0.75
CA GLY A 66 -14.91 6.86 0.39
C GLY A 66 -15.58 7.28 1.69
N GLN A 67 -16.47 8.28 1.66
CA GLN A 67 -17.24 8.71 2.85
C GLN A 67 -18.17 7.60 3.35
N ARG A 68 -18.85 6.87 2.46
CA ARG A 68 -19.68 5.72 2.82
C ARG A 68 -18.87 4.62 3.49
N LEU A 69 -17.71 4.25 2.92
CA LEU A 69 -16.83 3.23 3.48
C LEU A 69 -16.26 3.64 4.84
N TYR A 70 -15.93 4.92 5.00
CA TYR A 70 -15.50 5.46 6.29
C TYR A 70 -16.59 5.36 7.35
N GLN A 71 -17.83 5.77 7.03
CA GLN A 71 -18.95 5.70 7.96
C GLN A 71 -19.36 4.25 8.31
N GLN A 72 -19.32 3.33 7.35
CA GLN A 72 -19.79 1.95 7.53
C GLN A 72 -18.74 1.03 8.12
N LEU A 73 -17.46 1.19 7.71
CA LEU A 73 -16.38 0.26 8.01
C LEU A 73 -15.18 0.92 8.69
N GLY A 74 -15.19 2.24 8.90
CA GLY A 74 -14.05 2.98 9.46
C GLY A 74 -12.83 3.07 8.52
N LEU A 75 -12.98 2.73 7.24
CA LEU A 75 -11.86 2.67 6.30
C LEU A 75 -11.48 4.07 5.81
N THR A 76 -10.22 4.46 6.01
CA THR A 76 -9.66 5.75 5.60
C THR A 76 -8.92 5.70 4.27
N GLY A 77 -8.54 4.49 3.83
CA GLY A 77 -7.78 4.25 2.61
C GLY A 77 -6.42 4.94 2.60
N ALA A 78 -5.91 5.25 1.41
CA ALA A 78 -4.61 5.89 1.22
C ALA A 78 -4.46 7.24 1.93
N ARG A 79 -5.57 7.97 2.16
CA ARG A 79 -5.56 9.24 2.90
C ARG A 79 -5.19 9.05 4.35
N GLY A 80 -5.82 8.07 5.01
CA GLY A 80 -5.55 7.74 6.41
C GLY A 80 -4.13 7.20 6.59
N GLU A 81 -3.66 6.36 5.66
CA GLU A 81 -2.29 5.87 5.67
C GLU A 81 -1.29 7.04 5.55
N ALA A 82 -1.48 7.97 4.60
CA ALA A 82 -0.60 9.12 4.44
C ALA A 82 -0.64 10.05 5.67
N GLU A 83 -1.83 10.35 6.20
CA GLU A 83 -1.98 11.21 7.37
C GLU A 83 -1.37 10.60 8.64
N ALA A 84 -1.42 9.27 8.78
CA ALA A 84 -0.81 8.54 9.89
C ALA A 84 0.69 8.25 9.71
N GLY A 85 1.30 8.63 8.58
CA GLY A 85 2.72 8.37 8.28
C GLY A 85 2.99 6.97 7.76
N TYR A 86 2.05 6.38 7.04
CA TYR A 86 2.14 5.06 6.41
C TYR A 86 2.44 3.91 7.39
N PRO A 87 1.65 3.73 8.46
CA PRO A 87 1.92 2.71 9.48
C PRO A 87 2.00 1.29 8.91
N LEU A 88 1.14 0.90 7.96
CA LEU A 88 1.20 -0.42 7.33
C LEU A 88 2.53 -0.64 6.59
N VAL A 89 3.07 0.41 5.98
CA VAL A 89 4.36 0.33 5.29
C VAL A 89 5.51 0.25 6.29
N ILE A 90 5.58 1.18 7.24
CA ILE A 90 6.72 1.29 8.17
C ILE A 90 6.78 0.09 9.13
N GLN A 91 5.63 -0.37 9.64
CA GLN A 91 5.59 -1.41 10.67
C GLN A 91 5.56 -2.83 10.09
N HIS A 92 5.07 -3.01 8.86
CA HIS A 92 4.84 -4.34 8.28
C HIS A 92 5.54 -4.53 6.93
N ALA A 93 5.16 -3.78 5.89
CA ALA A 93 5.58 -4.08 4.53
C ALA A 93 7.09 -3.85 4.30
N LEU A 94 7.64 -2.73 4.76
CA LEU A 94 9.06 -2.41 4.59
C LEU A 94 9.99 -3.34 5.37
N PRO A 95 9.74 -3.66 6.66
CA PRO A 95 10.52 -4.67 7.37
C PRO A 95 10.43 -6.04 6.72
N HIS A 96 9.24 -6.47 6.26
CA HIS A 96 9.04 -7.74 5.59
C HIS A 96 9.86 -7.82 4.29
N TYR A 97 9.71 -6.84 3.41
CA TYR A 97 10.45 -6.77 2.15
C TYR A 97 11.97 -6.82 2.37
N ARG A 98 12.48 -6.02 3.30
CA ARG A 98 13.91 -6.01 3.66
C ARG A 98 14.40 -7.35 4.19
N ALA A 99 13.60 -8.01 5.04
CA ALA A 99 13.94 -9.34 5.57
C ALA A 99 14.07 -10.38 4.45
N LEU A 100 13.16 -10.35 3.46
CA LEU A 100 13.23 -11.24 2.30
C LEU A 100 14.49 -10.99 1.46
N LEU A 101 14.84 -9.73 1.21
CA LEU A 101 16.07 -9.38 0.48
C LEU A 101 17.33 -9.83 1.23
N THR A 102 17.36 -9.66 2.55
CA THR A 102 18.48 -10.10 3.40
C THR A 102 18.65 -11.62 3.37
N GLN A 103 17.56 -12.37 3.19
CA GLN A 103 17.56 -13.82 3.01
C GLN A 103 17.99 -14.25 1.59
N GLY A 104 18.35 -13.30 0.71
CA GLY A 104 18.75 -13.57 -0.67
C GLY A 104 17.57 -13.88 -1.61
N ARG A 105 16.33 -13.50 -1.23
CA ARG A 105 15.16 -13.66 -2.10
C ARG A 105 15.29 -12.77 -3.33
N ASP A 106 14.83 -13.29 -4.47
CA ASP A 106 14.69 -12.48 -5.67
C ASP A 106 13.82 -11.24 -5.39
N PRO A 107 14.26 -10.02 -5.78
CA PRO A 107 13.54 -8.79 -5.45
C PRO A 107 12.12 -8.72 -6.00
N GLU A 108 11.84 -9.30 -7.17
CA GLU A 108 10.49 -9.30 -7.76
C GLU A 108 9.57 -10.24 -6.98
N LEU A 109 10.06 -11.44 -6.61
CA LEU A 109 9.32 -12.37 -5.77
C LEU A 109 9.09 -11.81 -4.36
N ALA A 110 10.07 -11.08 -3.81
CA ALA A 110 9.94 -10.41 -2.53
C ALA A 110 8.86 -9.30 -2.56
N LEU A 111 8.74 -8.56 -3.68
CA LEU A 111 7.67 -7.57 -3.85
C LEU A 111 6.30 -8.24 -3.93
N LEU A 112 6.16 -9.33 -4.67
CA LEU A 112 4.90 -10.05 -4.77
C LEU A 112 4.48 -10.67 -3.43
N ASP A 113 5.43 -11.21 -2.67
CA ASP A 113 5.18 -11.71 -1.32
C ASP A 113 4.75 -10.57 -0.36
N THR A 114 5.39 -9.40 -0.49
CA THR A 114 5.01 -8.20 0.28
C THR A 114 3.63 -7.67 -0.12
N LEU A 115 3.23 -7.78 -1.39
CA LEU A 115 1.87 -7.48 -1.83
C LEU A 115 0.85 -8.40 -1.16
N LEU A 116 1.12 -9.71 -1.07
CA LEU A 116 0.27 -10.65 -0.35
C LEU A 116 0.13 -10.28 1.13
N LEU A 117 1.23 -9.91 1.78
CA LEU A 117 1.18 -9.41 3.16
C LEU A 117 0.25 -8.20 3.26
N LEU A 118 0.41 -7.20 2.39
CA LEU A 118 -0.46 -6.02 2.39
C LEU A 118 -1.92 -6.40 2.15
N MET A 119 -2.21 -7.30 1.20
CA MET A 119 -3.58 -7.79 0.95
C MET A 119 -4.19 -8.50 2.16
N SER A 120 -3.38 -9.13 3.01
CA SER A 120 -3.87 -9.83 4.21
C SER A 120 -4.23 -8.89 5.36
N ILE A 121 -3.64 -7.67 5.44
CA ILE A 121 -3.81 -6.78 6.59
C ILE A 121 -4.46 -5.42 6.27
N ASN A 122 -4.43 -4.98 5.00
CA ASN A 122 -4.93 -3.66 4.62
C ASN A 122 -6.45 -3.63 4.51
N GLY A 123 -7.08 -2.58 5.05
CA GLY A 123 -8.47 -2.21 4.79
C GLY A 123 -8.62 -1.52 3.42
N ASP A 124 -8.41 -2.27 2.33
CA ASP A 124 -8.39 -1.72 0.98
C ASP A 124 -9.76 -1.17 0.56
N THR A 125 -9.83 0.16 0.40
CA THR A 125 -11.06 0.86 0.03
C THR A 125 -11.50 0.57 -1.40
N ASN A 126 -10.59 0.19 -2.32
CA ASN A 126 -10.97 -0.19 -3.68
C ASN A 126 -11.68 -1.55 -3.67
N VAL A 127 -11.17 -2.50 -2.89
CA VAL A 127 -11.82 -3.81 -2.69
C VAL A 127 -13.17 -3.63 -2.01
N ALA A 128 -13.22 -2.87 -0.92
CA ALA A 128 -14.45 -2.63 -0.17
C ALA A 128 -15.51 -1.87 -0.98
N SER A 129 -15.12 -0.97 -1.89
CA SER A 129 -16.05 -0.24 -2.76
C SER A 129 -16.74 -1.15 -3.79
N ARG A 130 -16.09 -2.23 -4.20
CA ARG A 130 -16.57 -3.17 -5.22
C ARG A 130 -17.27 -4.38 -4.62
N GLY A 131 -16.66 -4.98 -3.58
CA GLY A 131 -17.12 -6.22 -2.96
C GLY A 131 -17.71 -6.07 -1.56
N GLY A 132 -17.83 -4.85 -1.04
CA GLY A 132 -18.27 -4.61 0.33
C GLY A 132 -17.33 -5.19 1.39
N ALA A 133 -17.82 -5.28 2.62
CA ALA A 133 -17.08 -5.90 3.73
C ALA A 133 -16.81 -7.39 3.50
N GLU A 134 -17.68 -8.07 2.78
CA GLU A 134 -17.53 -9.51 2.46
C GLU A 134 -16.37 -9.73 1.48
N GLY A 135 -16.33 -8.95 0.38
CA GLY A 135 -15.24 -9.02 -0.58
C GLY A 135 -13.88 -8.70 0.04
N LEU A 136 -13.83 -7.70 0.94
CA LEU A 136 -12.61 -7.35 1.68
C LEU A 136 -12.17 -8.51 2.58
N ARG A 137 -13.08 -9.08 3.37
CA ARG A 137 -12.76 -10.23 4.24
C ARG A 137 -12.30 -11.44 3.44
N TRP A 138 -12.96 -11.73 2.33
CA TRP A 138 -12.56 -12.84 1.46
C TRP A 138 -11.14 -12.66 0.94
N LEU A 139 -10.80 -11.47 0.40
CA LEU A 139 -9.46 -11.15 -0.10
C LEU A 139 -8.40 -11.33 1.01
N GLN A 140 -8.65 -10.78 2.19
CA GLN A 140 -7.75 -10.90 3.33
C GLN A 140 -7.54 -12.35 3.76
N GLN A 141 -8.59 -13.16 3.79
CA GLN A 141 -8.51 -14.59 4.14
C GLN A 141 -7.70 -15.37 3.11
N GLN A 142 -7.91 -15.16 1.81
CA GLN A 142 -7.14 -15.83 0.76
C GLN A 142 -5.66 -15.44 0.81
N ALA A 143 -5.36 -14.15 0.93
CA ALA A 143 -3.99 -13.67 1.07
C ALA A 143 -3.31 -14.25 2.32
N THR A 144 -4.02 -14.29 3.46
CA THR A 144 -3.52 -14.90 4.70
C THR A 144 -3.23 -16.40 4.52
N ALA A 145 -4.11 -17.13 3.85
CA ALA A 145 -3.92 -18.56 3.59
C ALA A 145 -2.68 -18.81 2.73
N LEU A 146 -2.46 -18.02 1.68
CA LEU A 146 -1.25 -18.10 0.85
C LEU A 146 0.02 -17.78 1.65
N MET A 147 -0.01 -16.74 2.49
CA MET A 147 1.11 -16.41 3.39
C MET A 147 1.43 -17.57 4.36
N GLN A 148 0.42 -18.21 4.93
CA GLN A 148 0.59 -19.37 5.82
C GLN A 148 1.17 -20.59 5.11
N GLN A 149 0.90 -20.79 3.83
CA GLN A 149 1.51 -21.81 2.98
C GLN A 149 2.97 -21.50 2.62
N GLY A 150 3.45 -20.32 2.96
CA GLY A 150 4.83 -19.91 2.79
C GLY A 150 5.04 -18.71 1.85
N GLY A 151 3.98 -18.14 1.32
CA GLY A 151 4.04 -16.99 0.42
C GLY A 151 4.68 -17.32 -0.93
N ILE A 152 5.21 -16.28 -1.59
CA ILE A 152 5.83 -16.38 -2.91
C ILE A 152 7.35 -16.48 -2.75
N ARG A 153 7.91 -17.69 -2.89
CA ARG A 153 9.34 -17.99 -2.67
C ARG A 153 10.09 -18.25 -3.96
N THR A 154 9.44 -18.90 -4.89
CA THR A 154 10.01 -19.38 -6.15
C THR A 154 9.11 -19.01 -7.31
N PRO A 155 9.61 -19.03 -8.56
CA PRO A 155 8.76 -18.86 -9.73
C PRO A 155 7.60 -19.85 -9.83
N ALA A 156 7.71 -21.04 -9.21
CA ALA A 156 6.62 -22.02 -9.19
C ALA A 156 5.42 -21.54 -8.35
N ASP A 157 5.66 -20.74 -7.33
CA ASP A 157 4.60 -20.21 -6.45
C ASP A 157 3.76 -19.12 -7.16
N LEU A 158 4.23 -18.58 -8.29
CA LEU A 158 3.48 -17.62 -9.11
C LEU A 158 2.17 -18.20 -9.64
N GLU A 159 2.08 -19.51 -9.79
CA GLU A 159 0.83 -20.18 -10.18
C GLU A 159 -0.28 -19.96 -9.15
N TYR A 160 0.03 -20.04 -7.86
CA TYR A 160 -0.94 -19.75 -6.79
C TYR A 160 -1.39 -18.29 -6.80
N LEU A 161 -0.45 -17.37 -7.03
CA LEU A 161 -0.77 -15.95 -7.15
C LEU A 161 -1.65 -15.68 -8.38
N HIS A 162 -1.37 -16.34 -9.50
CA HIS A 162 -2.18 -16.24 -10.72
C HIS A 162 -3.61 -16.75 -10.51
N GLN A 163 -3.77 -17.90 -9.85
CA GLN A 163 -5.09 -18.44 -9.51
C GLN A 163 -5.85 -17.48 -8.57
N PHE A 164 -5.17 -16.88 -7.61
CA PHE A 164 -5.76 -15.89 -6.71
C PHE A 164 -6.19 -14.62 -7.48
N ASP A 165 -5.37 -14.13 -8.40
CA ASP A 165 -5.70 -13.00 -9.26
C ASP A 165 -6.95 -13.29 -10.13
N GLN A 166 -7.05 -14.47 -10.73
CA GLN A 166 -8.24 -14.87 -11.48
C GLN A 166 -9.51 -14.86 -10.61
N GLN A 167 -9.42 -15.36 -9.38
CA GLN A 167 -10.54 -15.31 -8.45
C GLN A 167 -10.93 -13.88 -8.04
N CYS A 168 -9.94 -12.97 -7.92
CA CYS A 168 -10.20 -11.53 -7.71
C CYS A 168 -10.93 -10.92 -8.91
N ILE A 169 -10.51 -11.24 -10.14
CA ILE A 169 -11.14 -10.77 -11.38
C ILE A 169 -12.60 -11.24 -11.46
N GLU A 170 -12.86 -12.52 -11.22
CA GLU A 170 -14.21 -13.10 -11.23
C GLU A 170 -15.15 -12.43 -10.23
N ARG A 171 -14.60 -11.99 -9.08
CA ARG A 171 -15.33 -11.27 -8.03
C ARG A 171 -15.37 -9.76 -8.24
N ASN A 172 -14.77 -9.26 -9.33
CA ASN A 172 -14.61 -7.82 -9.58
C ASN A 172 -13.87 -7.09 -8.45
N LEU A 173 -12.93 -7.76 -7.78
CA LEU A 173 -12.10 -7.17 -6.74
C LEU A 173 -10.78 -6.67 -7.33
N SER A 174 -10.31 -5.52 -6.84
CA SER A 174 -9.03 -4.94 -7.25
C SER A 174 -8.33 -4.34 -6.04
N PRO A 175 -7.20 -4.91 -5.60
CA PRO A 175 -6.45 -4.46 -4.43
C PRO A 175 -5.56 -3.24 -4.75
N GLY A 176 -6.15 -2.19 -5.31
CA GLY A 176 -5.43 -0.98 -5.74
C GLY A 176 -4.76 -0.25 -4.59
N GLY A 177 -5.40 -0.19 -3.42
CA GLY A 177 -4.82 0.40 -2.22
C GLY A 177 -3.58 -0.37 -1.73
N CYS A 178 -3.58 -1.70 -1.84
CA CYS A 178 -2.40 -2.53 -1.54
C CYS A 178 -1.26 -2.27 -2.53
N ALA A 179 -1.58 -2.12 -3.82
CA ALA A 179 -0.58 -1.80 -4.85
C ALA A 179 0.05 -0.42 -4.61
N ASP A 180 -0.73 0.58 -4.21
CA ASP A 180 -0.23 1.91 -3.86
C ASP A 180 0.76 1.86 -2.67
N LEU A 181 0.42 1.10 -1.62
CA LEU A 181 1.30 0.90 -0.46
C LEU A 181 2.57 0.11 -0.82
N LEU A 182 2.47 -0.84 -1.75
CA LEU A 182 3.65 -1.56 -2.26
C LEU A 182 4.63 -0.63 -2.96
N ILE A 183 4.13 0.32 -3.77
CA ILE A 183 4.97 1.32 -4.44
C ILE A 183 5.69 2.19 -3.41
N VAL A 184 5.00 2.63 -2.36
CA VAL A 184 5.60 3.38 -1.25
C VAL A 184 6.67 2.54 -0.55
N THR A 185 6.40 1.26 -0.30
CA THR A 185 7.34 0.32 0.32
C THR A 185 8.62 0.18 -0.49
N TRP A 186 8.49 -0.08 -1.79
CA TRP A 186 9.61 -0.20 -2.70
C TRP A 186 10.44 1.09 -2.75
N PHE A 187 9.78 2.25 -2.88
CA PHE A 187 10.44 3.55 -2.92
C PHE A 187 11.27 3.80 -1.64
N LEU A 188 10.71 3.54 -0.47
CA LEU A 188 11.41 3.70 0.82
C LEU A 188 12.57 2.72 0.98
N ALA A 189 12.45 1.52 0.43
CA ALA A 189 13.54 0.54 0.42
C ALA A 189 14.75 1.04 -0.40
N GLN A 190 14.50 1.68 -1.56
CA GLN A 190 15.57 2.23 -2.42
C GLN A 190 16.31 3.39 -1.75
N ILE A 191 15.59 4.32 -1.11
CA ILE A 191 16.20 5.47 -0.44
C ILE A 191 17.18 5.03 0.65
N SER A 192 16.84 4.00 1.40
CA SER A 192 17.71 3.48 2.46
C SER A 192 19.02 2.88 1.95
N GLN A 193 19.04 2.42 0.69
CA GLN A 193 20.27 1.87 0.07
C GLN A 193 21.23 2.97 -0.38
N VAL A 194 20.72 4.12 -0.82
CA VAL A 194 21.56 5.24 -1.32
C VAL A 194 22.48 5.78 -0.23
N HIS A 195 22.09 5.73 1.03
CA HIS A 195 22.91 6.22 2.15
C HIS A 195 24.12 5.31 2.49
N HIS A 196 24.13 4.05 2.04
CA HIS A 196 25.26 3.14 2.26
C HIS A 196 26.40 3.29 1.23
N TYR A 197 26.18 4.00 0.12
CA TYR A 197 27.20 4.22 -0.90
C TYR A 197 28.03 5.51 -0.73
N HIS A 198 27.76 6.33 0.29
CA HIS A 198 28.41 7.62 0.51
C HIS A 198 29.18 7.72 1.83
N ASN A 199 29.44 6.59 2.50
CA ASN A 199 30.33 6.50 3.68
C ASN A 199 31.58 5.66 3.39
#